data_852c975ef636ab324f7618fe600fcdd4
#
_entry.id   852c975ef636ab324f7618fe600fcdd4
#
_cell.length_a   1.000
_cell.length_b   1.000
_cell.length_c   1.000
_cell.angle_alpha   90.00
_cell.angle_beta   90.00
_cell.angle_gamma   90.00
#
_symmetry.space_group_name_H-M   'P 1'
#
loop_
_entity.id
_entity.type
_entity.pdbx_description
1 polymer ?
#
loop_
_entity_poly.entity_id
_entity_poly.type
_entity_poly.pdbx_seq_one_letter_code
_entity_poly.pdbx_strand_id
1 'polypeptide(L)'
;MEMEKRFLEISQATNPNGRRRVKIVLHEIYPDNTRWNINGISYLEQYTRDNADTVKGMPLCAEFLDNDKEIPYGHGLTGQIKNMPVFEDSVQVGVFEDWSIEDIELEDGMHRCLCGVGYINEARYPKFVKWIEDKIADGITIRGSVEFVGTKENDGEIIYDGGWKEQGRIPMIYD
;
A
#
# COMPACT_ATOMS: atom_id res chain seq x y z
N MET A 1 10.88 6.97 4.36
CA MET A 1 10.41 6.05 5.41
C MET A 1 9.78 4.86 4.69
N GLU A 2 10.50 3.74 4.63
CA GLU A 2 10.13 2.63 3.77
C GLU A 2 9.38 1.57 4.57
N MET A 3 8.10 1.38 4.27
CA MET A 3 7.39 0.16 4.64
C MET A 3 7.55 -0.86 3.52
N GLU A 4 7.90 -2.08 3.87
CA GLU A 4 8.05 -3.15 2.89
C GLU A 4 6.69 -3.59 2.38
N LYS A 5 6.37 -3.17 1.17
CA LYS A 5 5.29 -3.74 0.37
C LYS A 5 5.90 -4.57 -0.74
N ARG A 6 5.27 -5.68 -1.04
CA ARG A 6 5.72 -6.56 -2.11
C ARG A 6 4.60 -6.72 -3.12
N PHE A 7 4.92 -6.59 -4.39
CA PHE A 7 4.06 -7.14 -5.42
C PHE A 7 4.10 -8.66 -5.26
N LEU A 8 3.00 -9.25 -4.83
CA LEU A 8 2.87 -10.70 -4.71
C LEU A 8 2.60 -11.32 -6.06
N GLU A 9 1.70 -10.72 -6.80
CA GLU A 9 1.24 -11.23 -8.08
C GLU A 9 0.96 -10.09 -9.06
N ILE A 10 1.35 -10.30 -10.31
CA ILE A 10 0.86 -9.56 -11.46
C ILE A 10 0.36 -10.58 -12.49
N SER A 11 -0.82 -10.38 -13.04
CA SER A 11 -1.34 -11.29 -14.06
C SER A 11 -0.50 -11.22 -15.33
N GLN A 12 -0.27 -12.39 -15.96
CA GLN A 12 0.52 -12.48 -17.20
C GLN A 12 -0.19 -11.90 -18.42
N ALA A 13 -1.51 -11.73 -18.34
CA ALA A 13 -2.31 -11.25 -19.45
C ALA A 13 -3.03 -9.95 -19.12
N THR A 14 -2.96 -9.00 -20.04
CA THR A 14 -3.78 -7.79 -20.00
C THR A 14 -5.23 -8.13 -20.27
N ASN A 15 -6.14 -7.60 -19.46
CA ASN A 15 -7.56 -7.70 -19.77
C ASN A 15 -7.87 -6.95 -21.08
N PRO A 16 -8.98 -7.33 -21.80
CA PRO A 16 -9.37 -6.64 -23.03
C PRO A 16 -9.56 -5.13 -22.91
N ASN A 17 -9.77 -4.63 -21.69
CA ASN A 17 -9.89 -3.21 -21.39
C ASN A 17 -8.55 -2.50 -21.07
N GLY A 18 -7.42 -3.16 -21.31
CA GLY A 18 -6.08 -2.59 -21.09
C GLY A 18 -5.66 -2.50 -19.61
N ARG A 19 -6.23 -3.33 -18.76
CA ARG A 19 -5.91 -3.41 -17.33
C ARG A 19 -5.09 -4.65 -17.01
N ARG A 20 -4.10 -4.49 -16.14
CA ARG A 20 -3.30 -5.57 -15.61
C ARG A 20 -3.63 -5.77 -14.14
N ARG A 21 -4.14 -6.96 -13.79
CA ARG A 21 -4.48 -7.29 -12.40
C ARG A 21 -3.22 -7.42 -11.55
N VAL A 22 -3.28 -6.89 -10.33
CA VAL A 22 -2.20 -6.96 -9.35
C VAL A 22 -2.75 -7.32 -7.99
N LYS A 23 -1.91 -7.97 -7.18
CA LYS A 23 -2.12 -8.20 -5.76
C LYS A 23 -0.88 -7.73 -5.00
N ILE A 24 -1.07 -6.91 -4.00
CA ILE A 24 0.02 -6.22 -3.28
C ILE A 24 -0.18 -6.42 -1.79
N VAL A 25 0.87 -6.77 -1.05
CA VAL A 25 0.88 -6.68 0.41
C VAL A 25 0.84 -5.22 0.81
N LEU A 26 -0.17 -4.82 1.54
CA LEU A 26 -0.32 -3.45 2.04
C LEU A 26 0.43 -3.27 3.35
N HIS A 27 0.23 -4.14 4.31
CA HIS A 27 1.00 -4.17 5.56
C HIS A 27 0.91 -5.52 6.26
N GLU A 28 1.87 -5.79 7.16
CA GLU A 28 1.81 -6.91 8.09
C GLU A 28 0.80 -6.63 9.20
N ILE A 29 0.15 -7.70 9.66
CA ILE A 29 -0.77 -7.68 10.81
C ILE A 29 -0.06 -8.36 11.97
N TYR A 30 -0.03 -7.68 13.11
CA TYR A 30 0.62 -8.20 14.32
C TYR A 30 -0.41 -8.82 15.26
N PRO A 31 -0.05 -9.90 15.96
CA PRO A 31 -0.97 -10.57 16.92
C PRO A 31 -1.27 -9.70 18.14
N ASP A 32 -0.34 -8.82 18.49
CA ASP A 32 -0.42 -7.90 19.62
C ASP A 32 0.52 -6.70 19.42
N ASN A 33 0.63 -5.84 20.40
CA ASN A 33 1.46 -4.64 20.39
C ASN A 33 2.89 -4.85 20.88
N THR A 34 3.37 -6.07 20.99
CA THR A 34 4.76 -6.38 21.40
C THR A 34 5.72 -6.35 20.22
N ARG A 35 5.20 -6.40 19.00
CA ARG A 35 5.93 -6.28 17.75
C ARG A 35 5.36 -5.14 16.90
N TRP A 36 6.19 -4.51 16.13
CA TRP A 36 5.85 -3.37 15.28
C TRP A 36 6.73 -3.31 14.03
N ASN A 37 6.25 -2.58 13.04
CA ASN A 37 7.01 -2.31 11.83
C ASN A 37 8.14 -1.29 12.08
N ILE A 38 8.89 -0.96 11.02
CA ILE A 38 10.01 0.00 11.10
C ILE A 38 9.58 1.41 11.55
N ASN A 39 8.30 1.74 11.43
CA ASN A 39 7.73 3.01 11.89
C ASN A 39 7.26 2.94 13.35
N GLY A 40 7.45 1.81 14.01
CA GLY A 40 6.98 1.60 15.37
C GLY A 40 5.48 1.41 15.50
N ILE A 41 4.81 0.91 14.48
CA ILE A 41 3.36 0.74 14.44
C ILE A 41 3.03 -0.74 14.45
N SER A 42 2.12 -1.13 15.36
CA SER A 42 1.52 -2.45 15.41
C SER A 42 0.11 -2.39 14.81
N TYR A 43 -0.05 -2.95 13.61
CA TYR A 43 -1.35 -3.06 12.97
C TYR A 43 -2.04 -4.34 13.48
N LEU A 44 -2.98 -4.20 14.42
CA LEU A 44 -3.71 -5.33 14.99
C LEU A 44 -4.84 -5.76 14.06
N GLU A 45 -5.11 -7.08 14.01
CA GLU A 45 -6.07 -7.66 13.06
C GLU A 45 -7.48 -7.08 13.20
N GLN A 46 -7.93 -6.84 14.43
CA GLN A 46 -9.27 -6.27 14.65
C GLN A 46 -9.43 -4.93 13.94
N TYR A 47 -8.49 -3.99 14.15
CA TYR A 47 -8.58 -2.65 13.56
C TYR A 47 -8.34 -2.66 12.06
N THR A 48 -7.49 -3.56 11.58
CA THR A 48 -7.32 -3.80 10.15
C THR A 48 -8.64 -4.24 9.53
N ARG A 49 -9.33 -5.21 10.09
CA ARG A 49 -10.63 -5.69 9.59
C ARG A 49 -11.71 -4.62 9.63
N ASP A 50 -11.79 -3.86 10.70
CA ASP A 50 -12.80 -2.81 10.88
C ASP A 50 -12.69 -1.70 9.82
N ASN A 51 -11.52 -1.55 9.20
CA ASN A 51 -11.23 -0.48 8.25
C ASN A 51 -10.83 -0.97 6.84
N ALA A 52 -10.65 -2.27 6.65
CA ALA A 52 -10.14 -2.82 5.39
C ALA A 52 -11.02 -2.50 4.17
N ASP A 53 -12.32 -2.30 4.35
CA ASP A 53 -13.21 -1.93 3.25
C ASP A 53 -12.86 -0.56 2.63
N THR A 54 -12.10 0.28 3.31
CA THR A 54 -11.60 1.55 2.73
C THR A 54 -10.50 1.32 1.69
N VAL A 55 -9.93 0.11 1.59
CA VAL A 55 -9.04 -0.29 0.49
C VAL A 55 -9.78 -0.27 -0.86
N LYS A 56 -11.10 -0.51 -0.86
CA LYS A 56 -11.89 -0.48 -2.10
C LYS A 56 -11.98 0.95 -2.63
N GLY A 57 -11.45 1.15 -3.82
CA GLY A 57 -11.35 2.47 -4.43
C GLY A 57 -10.07 3.24 -4.07
N MET A 58 -9.22 2.71 -3.19
CA MET A 58 -7.94 3.32 -2.86
C MET A 58 -7.07 3.43 -4.12
N PRO A 59 -6.50 4.59 -4.42
CA PRO A 59 -5.64 4.78 -5.57
C PRO A 59 -4.33 4.02 -5.42
N LEU A 60 -3.84 3.46 -6.52
CA LEU A 60 -2.46 3.00 -6.66
C LEU A 60 -1.70 4.08 -7.41
N CYS A 61 -0.76 4.72 -6.73
CA CYS A 61 -0.04 5.86 -7.24
C CYS A 61 1.46 5.57 -7.40
N ALA A 62 2.11 6.31 -8.29
CA ALA A 62 3.55 6.31 -8.46
C ALA A 62 4.05 7.70 -8.85
N GLU A 63 5.15 8.14 -8.23
CA GLU A 63 5.98 9.21 -8.75
C GLU A 63 7.00 8.59 -9.69
N PHE A 64 7.22 9.18 -10.87
CA PHE A 64 8.16 8.65 -11.85
C PHE A 64 9.39 9.55 -11.99
N LEU A 65 10.54 8.92 -12.22
CA LEU A 65 11.81 9.61 -12.40
C LEU A 65 11.82 10.52 -13.63
N ASP A 66 11.07 10.13 -14.65
CA ASP A 66 11.02 10.82 -15.94
C ASP A 66 9.63 10.83 -16.58
N ASN A 67 9.53 11.49 -17.72
CA ASN A 67 8.29 11.59 -18.50
C ASN A 67 7.88 10.27 -19.18
N ASP A 68 8.77 9.31 -19.28
CA ASP A 68 8.51 8.00 -19.89
C ASP A 68 7.60 7.11 -19.03
N LYS A 69 7.44 7.47 -17.74
CA LYS A 69 6.59 6.73 -16.80
C LYS A 69 6.98 5.26 -16.68
N GLU A 70 8.27 5.00 -16.63
CA GLU A 70 8.82 3.64 -16.52
C GLU A 70 9.27 3.33 -15.09
N ILE A 71 10.19 4.13 -14.55
CA ILE A 71 10.86 3.86 -13.29
C ILE A 71 10.18 4.66 -12.16
N PRO A 72 9.57 3.99 -11.17
CA PRO A 72 9.05 4.69 -10.01
C PRO A 72 10.19 5.22 -9.15
N TYR A 73 10.02 6.43 -8.63
CA TYR A 73 11.03 7.14 -7.86
C TYR A 73 10.67 7.33 -6.39
N GLY A 74 9.40 7.62 -6.10
CA GLY A 74 8.95 7.89 -4.73
C GLY A 74 7.45 8.03 -4.60
N HIS A 75 7.03 8.78 -3.59
CA HIS A 75 5.61 8.98 -3.26
C HIS A 75 5.01 10.20 -3.95
N GLY A 76 5.82 11.11 -4.50
CA GLY A 76 5.35 12.41 -4.98
C GLY A 76 5.04 13.41 -3.86
N LEU A 77 5.71 13.27 -2.71
CA LEU A 77 5.52 14.15 -1.54
C LEU A 77 5.95 15.57 -1.88
N THR A 78 5.02 16.52 -1.82
CA THR A 78 5.25 17.94 -2.10
C THR A 78 5.24 18.84 -0.86
N GLY A 79 4.64 18.37 0.23
CA GLY A 79 4.54 19.16 1.45
C GLY A 79 3.64 18.55 2.50
N GLN A 80 3.21 19.39 3.44
CA GLN A 80 2.27 19.00 4.49
C GLN A 80 1.21 20.10 4.70
N ILE A 81 -0.04 19.68 4.88
CA ILE A 81 -1.14 20.55 5.25
C ILE A 81 -1.73 20.04 6.57
N LYS A 82 -1.66 20.83 7.64
CA LYS A 82 -2.12 20.43 8.98
C LYS A 82 -1.53 19.10 9.46
N ASN A 83 -0.21 18.95 9.29
CA ASN A 83 0.55 17.73 9.61
C ASN A 83 0.21 16.49 8.77
N MET A 84 -0.65 16.63 7.76
CA MET A 84 -0.92 15.55 6.81
C MET A 84 -0.03 15.70 5.57
N PRO A 85 0.60 14.61 5.09
CA PRO A 85 1.42 14.65 3.88
C PRO A 85 0.55 14.93 2.65
N VAL A 86 1.13 15.62 1.67
CA VAL A 86 0.50 15.95 0.40
C VAL A 86 1.36 15.38 -0.73
N PHE A 87 0.74 14.63 -1.64
CA PHE A 87 1.41 13.84 -2.69
C PHE A 87 0.99 14.28 -4.09
N GLU A 88 1.25 15.54 -4.44
CA GLU A 88 0.80 16.15 -5.72
C GLU A 88 1.64 15.72 -6.92
N ASP A 89 2.88 15.27 -6.71
CA ASP A 89 3.79 14.85 -7.80
C ASP A 89 3.62 13.37 -8.17
N SER A 90 2.66 12.68 -7.57
CA SER A 90 2.32 11.32 -7.97
C SER A 90 1.19 11.27 -9.01
N VAL A 91 1.16 10.21 -9.79
CA VAL A 91 0.08 9.93 -10.73
C VAL A 91 -0.61 8.63 -10.35
N GLN A 92 -1.94 8.61 -10.47
CA GLN A 92 -2.72 7.42 -10.26
C GLN A 92 -2.53 6.45 -11.43
N VAL A 93 -1.83 5.37 -11.20
CA VAL A 93 -1.55 4.32 -12.19
C VAL A 93 -2.58 3.20 -12.19
N GLY A 94 -3.33 3.06 -11.09
CA GLY A 94 -4.33 2.01 -10.92
C GLY A 94 -5.23 2.28 -9.72
N VAL A 95 -6.00 1.26 -9.35
CA VAL A 95 -6.91 1.32 -8.21
C VAL A 95 -7.06 -0.07 -7.59
N PHE A 96 -7.26 -0.13 -6.27
CA PHE A 96 -7.66 -1.35 -5.59
C PHE A 96 -9.17 -1.52 -5.64
N GLU A 97 -9.62 -2.75 -5.89
CA GLU A 97 -11.04 -3.11 -6.02
C GLU A 97 -11.52 -3.95 -4.84
N ASP A 98 -10.59 -4.66 -4.20
CA ASP A 98 -10.89 -5.58 -3.12
C ASP A 98 -9.66 -5.79 -2.22
N TRP A 99 -9.86 -6.52 -1.12
CA TRP A 99 -8.81 -6.86 -0.17
C TRP A 99 -8.98 -8.28 0.36
N SER A 100 -7.89 -8.82 0.93
CA SER A 100 -7.89 -10.08 1.69
C SER A 100 -6.90 -10.01 2.83
N ILE A 101 -7.12 -10.84 3.87
CA ILE A 101 -6.12 -11.09 4.91
C ILE A 101 -5.63 -12.51 4.74
N GLU A 102 -4.33 -12.66 4.52
CA GLU A 102 -3.70 -13.93 4.18
C GLU A 102 -2.40 -14.13 4.96
N ASP A 103 -2.01 -15.39 5.13
CA ASP A 103 -0.70 -15.74 5.63
C ASP A 103 0.25 -15.86 4.42
N ILE A 104 1.28 -15.02 4.39
CA ILE A 104 2.23 -14.87 3.28
C ILE A 104 3.60 -15.30 3.74
N GLU A 105 4.26 -16.15 2.96
CA GLU A 105 5.67 -16.50 3.18
C GLU A 105 6.56 -15.37 2.66
N LEU A 106 7.26 -14.72 3.58
CA LEU A 106 8.28 -13.71 3.31
C LEU A 106 9.68 -14.31 3.57
N GLU A 107 10.74 -13.52 3.38
CA GLU A 107 12.11 -14.02 3.52
C GLU A 107 12.45 -14.55 4.92
N ASP A 108 11.81 -14.01 5.94
CA ASP A 108 12.02 -14.32 7.36
C ASP A 108 10.92 -15.21 7.96
N GLY A 109 9.97 -15.71 7.15
CA GLY A 109 8.93 -16.65 7.59
C GLY A 109 7.51 -16.30 7.15
N MET A 110 6.55 -16.94 7.82
CA MET A 110 5.13 -16.71 7.58
C MET A 110 4.65 -15.46 8.31
N HIS A 111 4.02 -14.56 7.58
CA HIS A 111 3.46 -13.31 8.09
C HIS A 111 1.99 -13.19 7.73
N ARG A 112 1.19 -12.78 8.69
CA ARG A 112 -0.19 -12.43 8.43
C ARG A 112 -0.25 -11.03 7.85
N CYS A 113 -0.86 -10.89 6.69
CA CYS A 113 -0.82 -9.63 5.93
C CYS A 113 -2.20 -9.21 5.43
N LEU A 114 -2.43 -7.89 5.38
CA LEU A 114 -3.47 -7.31 4.56
C LEU A 114 -2.95 -7.18 3.13
N CYS A 115 -3.71 -7.71 2.17
CA CYS A 115 -3.42 -7.62 0.75
C CYS A 115 -4.50 -6.82 0.04
N GLY A 116 -4.10 -5.90 -0.82
CA GLY A 116 -4.99 -5.23 -1.76
C GLY A 116 -4.96 -5.94 -3.12
N VAL A 117 -6.12 -6.07 -3.74
CA VAL A 117 -6.28 -6.62 -5.09
C VAL A 117 -6.89 -5.55 -5.97
N GLY A 118 -6.30 -5.34 -7.13
CA GLY A 118 -6.76 -4.31 -8.03
C GLY A 118 -6.14 -4.42 -9.41
N TYR A 119 -5.96 -3.31 -10.07
CA TYR A 119 -5.34 -3.27 -11.39
C TYR A 119 -4.49 -2.03 -11.62
N ILE A 120 -3.54 -2.18 -12.54
CA ILE A 120 -2.81 -1.06 -13.16
C ILE A 120 -3.38 -0.83 -14.56
N ASN A 121 -3.51 0.41 -14.95
CA ASN A 121 -3.93 0.83 -16.29
C ASN A 121 -2.78 0.64 -17.29
N GLU A 122 -2.50 -0.60 -17.69
CA GLU A 122 -1.39 -0.96 -18.58
C GLU A 122 -1.45 -0.22 -19.91
N ALA A 123 -2.66 -0.04 -20.48
CA ALA A 123 -2.82 0.72 -21.72
C ALA A 123 -2.29 2.16 -21.64
N ARG A 124 -2.21 2.73 -20.43
CA ARG A 124 -1.66 4.08 -20.17
C ARG A 124 -0.23 4.06 -19.68
N TYR A 125 0.17 3.00 -18.98
CA TYR A 125 1.47 2.85 -18.31
C TYR A 125 2.16 1.53 -18.71
N PRO A 126 2.34 1.25 -20.01
CA PRO A 126 2.89 -0.04 -20.46
C PRO A 126 4.33 -0.24 -20.02
N LYS A 127 5.16 0.83 -20.01
CA LYS A 127 6.55 0.75 -19.57
C LYS A 127 6.67 0.45 -18.09
N PHE A 128 5.80 1.03 -17.26
CA PHE A 128 5.76 0.75 -15.82
C PHE A 128 5.37 -0.71 -15.53
N VAL A 129 4.36 -1.24 -16.22
CA VAL A 129 3.98 -2.66 -16.08
C VAL A 129 5.14 -3.56 -16.49
N LYS A 130 5.81 -3.26 -17.62
CA LYS A 130 6.98 -4.02 -18.03
C LYS A 130 8.11 -3.95 -16.99
N TRP A 131 8.39 -2.79 -16.43
CA TRP A 131 9.37 -2.63 -15.35
C TRP A 131 9.03 -3.53 -14.14
N ILE A 132 7.74 -3.58 -13.74
CA ILE A 132 7.29 -4.48 -12.67
C ILE A 132 7.57 -5.94 -13.01
N GLU A 133 7.19 -6.37 -14.23
CA GLU A 133 7.42 -7.75 -14.69
C GLU A 133 8.91 -8.12 -14.68
N ASP A 134 9.76 -7.24 -15.19
CA ASP A 134 11.21 -7.45 -15.23
C ASP A 134 11.78 -7.58 -13.80
N LYS A 135 11.36 -6.73 -12.86
CA LYS A 135 11.79 -6.81 -11.45
C LYS A 135 11.34 -8.10 -10.78
N ILE A 136 10.10 -8.52 -11.00
CA ILE A 136 9.60 -9.79 -10.46
C ILE A 136 10.38 -10.97 -11.06
N ALA A 137 10.65 -10.97 -12.37
CA ALA A 137 11.42 -12.01 -13.04
C ALA A 137 12.86 -12.10 -12.52
N ASP A 138 13.46 -10.97 -12.17
CA ASP A 138 14.80 -10.88 -11.57
C ASP A 138 14.82 -11.20 -10.07
N GLY A 139 13.68 -11.53 -9.46
CA GLY A 139 13.55 -11.81 -8.02
C GLY A 139 13.74 -10.55 -7.14
N ILE A 140 13.59 -9.36 -7.71
CA ILE A 140 13.76 -8.10 -7.01
C ILE A 140 12.44 -7.72 -6.33
N THR A 141 12.50 -7.46 -5.03
CA THR A 141 11.36 -6.97 -4.26
C THR A 141 11.06 -5.51 -4.61
N ILE A 142 9.84 -5.25 -5.04
CA ILE A 142 9.33 -3.89 -5.25
C ILE A 142 8.74 -3.41 -3.93
N ARG A 143 9.16 -2.23 -3.48
CA ARG A 143 8.69 -1.62 -2.23
C ARG A 143 7.75 -0.46 -2.50
N GLY A 144 6.85 -0.22 -1.58
CA GLY A 144 5.92 0.90 -1.61
C GLY A 144 5.56 1.35 -0.20
N SER A 145 4.69 2.32 -0.09
CA SER A 145 4.16 2.81 1.18
C SER A 145 2.64 2.85 1.16
N VAL A 146 2.02 2.57 2.30
CA VAL A 146 0.58 2.78 2.52
C VAL A 146 0.43 4.06 3.30
N GLU A 147 -0.42 4.94 2.83
CA GLU A 147 -0.77 6.15 3.53
C GLU A 147 -2.07 5.93 4.31
N PHE A 148 -2.09 6.42 5.53
CA PHE A 148 -3.26 6.33 6.40
C PHE A 148 -3.67 7.72 6.82
N VAL A 149 -4.97 7.98 6.83
CA VAL A 149 -5.56 9.20 7.38
C VAL A 149 -6.53 8.84 8.49
N GLY A 150 -6.57 9.64 9.53
CA GLY A 150 -7.54 9.49 10.61
C GLY A 150 -8.94 9.97 10.21
N THR A 151 -9.92 9.69 11.07
CA THR A 151 -11.29 10.13 10.86
C THR A 151 -11.44 11.63 11.15
N LYS A 152 -12.53 12.23 10.65
CA LYS A 152 -12.87 13.64 10.94
C LYS A 152 -13.14 13.90 12.42
N GLU A 153 -13.57 12.87 13.15
CA GLU A 153 -13.85 12.95 14.59
C GLU A 153 -12.59 13.21 15.42
N ASN A 154 -11.42 12.94 14.84
CA ASN A 154 -10.13 13.16 15.49
C ASN A 154 -9.20 14.07 14.66
N ASP A 155 -9.74 15.02 13.93
CA ASP A 155 -9.00 15.98 13.11
C ASP A 155 -8.00 15.36 12.12
N GLY A 156 -8.21 14.10 11.71
CA GLY A 156 -7.34 13.34 10.83
C GLY A 156 -6.18 12.64 11.54
N GLU A 157 -6.07 12.72 12.85
CA GLU A 157 -5.07 11.97 13.60
C GLU A 157 -5.48 10.50 13.75
N ILE A 158 -4.47 9.61 13.67
CA ILE A 158 -4.64 8.18 13.93
C ILE A 158 -4.16 7.88 15.35
N ILE A 159 -5.03 7.26 16.13
CA ILE A 159 -4.71 6.79 17.47
C ILE A 159 -4.60 5.27 17.43
N TYR A 160 -3.53 4.74 18.00
CA TYR A 160 -3.24 3.31 18.04
C TYR A 160 -3.53 2.76 19.44
N ASP A 161 -4.48 1.83 19.53
CA ASP A 161 -4.77 1.13 20.77
C ASP A 161 -3.67 0.11 21.09
N GLY A 162 -2.96 0.36 22.18
CA GLY A 162 -1.83 -0.49 22.61
C GLY A 162 -0.65 -0.51 21.66
N GLY A 163 -0.69 0.28 20.60
CA GLY A 163 0.46 0.50 19.75
C GLY A 163 1.41 1.53 20.35
N TRP A 164 2.61 1.45 19.98
CA TRP A 164 3.81 2.23 20.22
C TRP A 164 3.81 3.22 21.42
N LYS A 165 2.99 4.26 21.50
CA LYS A 165 3.05 5.28 22.57
C LYS A 165 1.71 5.84 22.97
N GLU A 166 0.72 5.68 22.17
CA GLU A 166 -0.57 6.31 22.33
C GLU A 166 -1.60 5.27 22.79
N GLN A 167 -2.39 5.65 23.73
CA GLN A 167 -3.55 4.84 24.12
C GLN A 167 -4.80 5.50 23.55
N GLY A 168 -5.58 4.76 22.86
CA GLY A 168 -6.80 5.21 22.24
C GLY A 168 -7.05 4.44 20.96
N ARG A 169 -8.20 4.67 20.39
CA ARG A 169 -8.71 3.86 19.31
C ARG A 169 -9.57 4.69 18.38
N ILE A 170 -9.13 4.84 17.17
CA ILE A 170 -9.98 5.33 16.09
C ILE A 170 -9.83 4.43 14.87
N PRO A 171 -10.85 4.35 14.02
CA PRO A 171 -10.74 3.66 12.75
C PRO A 171 -9.61 4.23 11.89
N MET A 172 -8.83 3.33 11.29
CA MET A 172 -7.88 3.71 10.25
C MET A 172 -8.60 3.76 8.91
N ILE A 173 -8.27 4.77 8.12
CA ILE A 173 -8.71 4.88 6.73
C ILE A 173 -7.49 4.62 5.86
N TYR A 174 -7.65 3.74 4.87
CA TYR A 174 -6.61 3.45 3.89
C TYR A 174 -6.76 4.42 2.72
N ASP A 175 -5.69 5.10 2.37
CA ASP A 175 -5.65 6.07 1.27
C ASP A 175 -4.51 5.77 0.30
#